data_1de5cd6a1429db7117ea0ffc7dfa677c
#
_entry.id   1de5cd6a1429db7117ea0ffc7dfa677c
#
_cell.length_a   1.000
_cell.length_b   1.000
_cell.length_c   1.000
_cell.angle_alpha   90.00
_cell.angle_beta   90.00
_cell.angle_gamma   90.00
#
_symmetry.space_group_name_H-M   'P 1'
#
loop_
_entity.id
_entity.type
_entity.pdbx_description
1 polymer ?
#
loop_
_entity_poly.entity_id
_entity_poly.type
_entity_poly.pdbx_seq_one_letter_code
_entity_poly.pdbx_strand_id
1 'polypeptide(L)'
;MVSNTVKRVAAINDMSGFSRCSLTVAMPIISAMGLHCCPLPTAILSNNTEHEEFFFDDYTDKMESYAGYWRDLKIKFDCIYTGFLGSEKQIDIVKKFISDFKTEKNIVLIDPVMADNGKIYSTYNAKMCEKMKALTSVADVITPNVTEACILSGTEYKGENISLKNAEIMGGKIVSHGAKCVVITGIRENENVVNFICTNDFCDFVKIKAAPVYYSGTGDVFASVLCGALTIGKDIMSAVKISSDFVEKCVLYSKKCGIYPNEGVGFEKFLCDLCGLVNTNEKE
;
A
#
# COMPACT_ATOMS: atom_id res chain seq x y z
N MET A 1 28.30 12.24 2.19
CA MET A 1 27.76 11.66 3.43
C MET A 1 26.25 11.88 3.44
N VAL A 2 25.45 10.88 3.78
CA VAL A 2 23.99 10.97 3.86
C VAL A 2 23.61 11.13 5.34
N SER A 3 22.82 12.18 5.66
CA SER A 3 22.33 12.45 7.02
C SER A 3 21.38 11.33 7.48
N ASN A 4 21.35 11.01 8.77
CA ASN A 4 20.45 10.03 9.38
C ASN A 4 19.42 10.67 10.34
N THR A 5 19.20 11.97 10.22
CA THR A 5 18.33 12.73 11.14
C THR A 5 16.83 12.56 10.87
N VAL A 6 16.45 12.20 9.64
CA VAL A 6 15.04 11.99 9.25
C VAL A 6 14.88 10.57 8.74
N LYS A 7 13.86 9.85 9.23
CA LYS A 7 13.52 8.51 8.76
C LYS A 7 13.11 8.54 7.29
N ARG A 8 13.51 7.49 6.55
CA ARG A 8 13.31 7.40 5.10
C ARG A 8 12.43 6.22 4.72
N VAL A 9 11.56 6.47 3.76
CA VAL A 9 10.73 5.44 3.12
C VAL A 9 11.13 5.32 1.65
N ALA A 10 11.56 4.13 1.21
CA ALA A 10 11.63 3.83 -0.21
C ALA A 10 10.21 3.49 -0.70
N ALA A 11 9.63 4.32 -1.54
CA ALA A 11 8.30 4.10 -2.12
C ALA A 11 8.46 3.63 -3.58
N ILE A 12 8.13 2.37 -3.84
CA ILE A 12 8.27 1.72 -5.14
C ILE A 12 6.88 1.51 -5.73
N ASN A 13 6.50 2.34 -6.67
CA ASN A 13 5.16 2.33 -7.28
C ASN A 13 5.20 3.08 -8.62
N ASP A 14 4.12 3.06 -9.41
CA ASP A 14 4.03 3.90 -10.60
C ASP A 14 3.82 5.37 -10.23
N MET A 15 4.04 6.25 -11.22
CA MET A 15 3.78 7.68 -11.12
C MET A 15 2.73 8.08 -12.15
N SER A 16 1.50 8.19 -11.73
CA SER A 16 0.38 8.68 -12.54
C SER A 16 0.21 10.19 -12.37
N GLY A 17 0.32 10.94 -13.46
CA GLY A 17 0.32 12.41 -13.44
C GLY A 17 -1.01 13.02 -13.10
N PHE A 18 -2.09 12.52 -13.71
CA PHE A 18 -3.47 12.86 -13.38
C PHE A 18 -4.14 11.69 -12.64
N SER A 19 -5.07 11.98 -11.75
CA SER A 19 -5.67 11.07 -10.79
C SER A 19 -4.80 10.87 -9.52
N ARG A 20 -5.48 10.60 -8.41
CA ARG A 20 -4.85 10.42 -7.09
C ARG A 20 -4.61 8.96 -6.83
N CYS A 21 -3.44 8.47 -7.21
CA CYS A 21 -3.01 7.10 -6.98
C CYS A 21 -1.48 7.00 -6.86
N SER A 22 -0.99 5.88 -6.42
CA SER A 22 0.41 5.49 -6.47
C SER A 22 1.38 6.52 -5.85
N LEU A 23 2.49 6.87 -6.50
CA LEU A 23 3.49 7.81 -5.96
C LEU A 23 2.95 9.21 -5.75
N THR A 24 1.98 9.68 -6.56
CA THR A 24 1.39 11.02 -6.37
C THR A 24 0.53 11.11 -5.10
N VAL A 25 0.15 9.98 -4.52
CA VAL A 25 -0.49 9.84 -3.19
C VAL A 25 0.56 9.58 -2.11
N ALA A 26 1.45 8.61 -2.33
CA ALA A 26 2.43 8.20 -1.32
C ALA A 26 3.38 9.33 -0.92
N MET A 27 3.89 10.09 -1.88
CA MET A 27 4.86 11.16 -1.62
C MET A 27 4.31 12.24 -0.68
N PRO A 28 3.18 12.90 -0.95
CA PRO A 28 2.66 13.94 -0.06
C PRO A 28 2.21 13.39 1.30
N ILE A 29 1.60 12.21 1.37
CA ILE A 29 1.15 11.59 2.62
C ILE A 29 2.34 11.28 3.53
N ILE A 30 3.34 10.55 3.02
CA ILE A 30 4.53 10.18 3.78
C ILE A 30 5.30 11.43 4.22
N SER A 31 5.41 12.44 3.34
CA SER A 31 6.08 13.71 3.66
C SER A 31 5.33 14.51 4.73
N ALA A 32 4.00 14.55 4.70
CA ALA A 32 3.18 15.21 5.74
C ALA A 32 3.37 14.56 7.12
N MET A 33 3.74 13.28 7.15
CA MET A 33 4.07 12.55 8.39
C MET A 33 5.53 12.76 8.84
N GLY A 34 6.24 13.79 8.33
CA GLY A 34 7.61 14.13 8.74
C GLY A 34 8.68 13.15 8.24
N LEU A 35 8.38 12.31 7.26
CA LEU A 35 9.27 11.30 6.73
C LEU A 35 9.83 11.72 5.36
N HIS A 36 11.06 11.32 5.05
CA HIS A 36 11.63 11.51 3.73
C HIS A 36 11.18 10.39 2.80
N CYS A 37 10.21 10.67 1.93
CA CYS A 37 9.79 9.75 0.88
C CYS A 37 10.82 9.76 -0.27
N CYS A 38 11.35 8.58 -0.58
CA CYS A 38 12.31 8.35 -1.66
C CYS A 38 11.63 7.52 -2.76
N PRO A 39 11.10 8.13 -3.84
CA PRO A 39 10.36 7.42 -4.86
C PRO A 39 11.27 6.64 -5.81
N LEU A 40 10.91 5.37 -6.09
CA LEU A 40 11.45 4.56 -7.19
C LEU A 40 10.29 4.24 -8.14
N PRO A 41 10.18 4.94 -9.29
CA PRO A 41 9.10 4.68 -10.24
C PRO A 41 9.19 3.28 -10.87
N THR A 42 8.04 2.61 -11.03
CA THR A 42 7.90 1.37 -11.81
C THR A 42 7.42 1.65 -13.23
N ALA A 43 6.60 2.69 -13.39
CA ALA A 43 6.12 3.21 -14.66
C ALA A 43 5.78 4.70 -14.50
N ILE A 44 5.69 5.42 -15.61
CA ILE A 44 5.21 6.80 -15.66
C ILE A 44 3.98 6.85 -16.57
N LEU A 45 2.85 7.28 -16.01
CA LEU A 45 1.58 7.37 -16.72
C LEU A 45 1.09 8.81 -16.75
N SER A 46 0.38 9.19 -17.83
CA SER A 46 -0.31 10.48 -17.86
C SER A 46 -1.46 10.55 -16.85
N ASN A 47 -2.14 9.44 -16.64
CA ASN A 47 -3.30 9.26 -15.75
C ASN A 47 -3.43 7.78 -15.37
N ASN A 48 -4.28 7.46 -14.40
CA ASN A 48 -4.48 6.08 -13.99
C ASN A 48 -5.20 5.24 -15.07
N THR A 49 -5.14 3.92 -14.94
CA THR A 49 -5.65 2.95 -15.91
C THR A 49 -7.18 2.78 -15.90
N GLU A 50 -7.92 3.54 -15.10
CA GLU A 50 -9.39 3.61 -15.14
C GLU A 50 -9.91 4.53 -16.25
N HIS A 51 -9.04 5.34 -16.85
CA HIS A 51 -9.35 6.10 -18.05
C HIS A 51 -9.14 5.24 -19.31
N GLU A 52 -9.94 5.47 -20.35
CA GLU A 52 -9.90 4.69 -21.59
C GLU A 52 -8.54 4.82 -22.32
N GLU A 53 -7.93 6.01 -22.23
CA GLU A 53 -6.65 6.29 -22.87
C GLU A 53 -5.69 6.90 -21.84
N PHE A 54 -4.43 6.46 -21.89
CA PHE A 54 -3.34 6.98 -21.08
C PHE A 54 -2.00 6.78 -21.78
N PHE A 55 -1.07 7.68 -21.55
CA PHE A 55 0.33 7.47 -21.89
C PHE A 55 0.94 6.53 -20.86
N PHE A 56 1.80 5.62 -21.30
CA PHE A 56 2.49 4.67 -20.44
C PHE A 56 3.96 4.53 -20.88
N ASP A 57 4.89 4.82 -19.97
CA ASP A 57 6.32 4.55 -20.12
C ASP A 57 6.76 3.55 -19.04
N ASP A 58 7.14 2.34 -19.45
CA ASP A 58 7.66 1.29 -18.57
C ASP A 58 9.07 1.64 -18.09
N TYR A 59 9.24 1.74 -16.78
CA TYR A 59 10.53 2.11 -16.20
C TYR A 59 11.42 0.91 -15.85
N THR A 60 11.01 -0.32 -16.17
CA THR A 60 11.66 -1.59 -15.77
C THR A 60 13.18 -1.59 -16.02
N ASP A 61 13.63 -1.18 -17.21
CA ASP A 61 15.05 -1.24 -17.58
C ASP A 61 15.92 -0.20 -16.85
N LYS A 62 15.31 0.78 -16.19
CA LYS A 62 16.01 1.84 -15.47
C LYS A 62 16.06 1.58 -13.95
N MET A 63 15.15 0.75 -13.42
CA MET A 63 14.99 0.52 -11.97
C MET A 63 16.24 -0.02 -11.29
N GLU A 64 16.94 -0.99 -11.89
CA GLU A 64 18.15 -1.57 -11.30
C GLU A 64 19.28 -0.55 -11.19
N SER A 65 19.49 0.25 -12.26
CA SER A 65 20.49 1.32 -12.26
C SER A 65 20.14 2.38 -11.22
N TYR A 66 18.87 2.78 -11.16
CA TYR A 66 18.36 3.74 -10.19
C TYR A 66 18.63 3.29 -8.75
N ALA A 67 18.23 2.06 -8.41
CA ALA A 67 18.48 1.46 -7.08
C ALA A 67 19.98 1.26 -6.79
N GLY A 68 20.78 0.98 -7.83
CA GLY A 68 22.22 0.85 -7.75
C GLY A 68 22.91 2.09 -7.19
N TYR A 69 22.51 3.29 -7.66
CA TYR A 69 23.03 4.55 -7.11
C TYR A 69 22.71 4.72 -5.63
N TRP A 70 21.53 4.29 -5.18
CA TRP A 70 21.18 4.34 -3.75
C TRP A 70 22.05 3.41 -2.91
N ARG A 71 22.37 2.24 -3.45
CA ARG A 71 23.29 1.29 -2.81
C ARG A 71 24.72 1.85 -2.71
N ASP A 72 25.22 2.45 -3.79
CA ASP A 72 26.56 3.07 -3.84
C ASP A 72 26.66 4.25 -2.87
N LEU A 73 25.59 5.04 -2.70
CA LEU A 73 25.47 6.08 -1.69
C LEU A 73 25.27 5.54 -0.27
N LYS A 74 25.13 4.21 -0.09
CA LYS A 74 24.87 3.53 1.20
C LYS A 74 23.64 4.09 1.93
N ILE A 75 22.59 4.42 1.17
CA ILE A 75 21.32 4.91 1.74
C ILE A 75 20.71 3.80 2.60
N LYS A 76 20.17 4.19 3.76
CA LYS A 76 19.39 3.33 4.63
C LYS A 76 17.95 3.79 4.63
N PHE A 77 17.03 2.83 4.58
CA PHE A 77 15.59 3.07 4.67
C PHE A 77 15.07 2.52 6.00
N ASP A 78 14.11 3.22 6.59
CA ASP A 78 13.38 2.77 7.77
C ASP A 78 12.13 1.97 7.37
N CYS A 79 11.63 2.21 6.14
CA CYS A 79 10.59 1.40 5.53
C CYS A 79 10.83 1.25 4.02
N ILE A 80 10.48 0.08 3.48
CA ILE A 80 10.36 -0.19 2.05
C ILE A 80 8.88 -0.45 1.79
N TYR A 81 8.26 0.43 1.01
CA TYR A 81 6.86 0.33 0.62
C TYR A 81 6.77 0.06 -0.88
N THR A 82 6.03 -0.97 -1.28
CA THR A 82 5.79 -1.29 -2.69
C THR A 82 4.31 -1.33 -3.00
N GLY A 83 3.94 -0.80 -4.18
CA GLY A 83 2.60 -0.87 -4.76
C GLY A 83 2.63 -1.58 -6.11
N PHE A 84 2.10 -0.94 -7.15
CA PHE A 84 1.96 -1.52 -8.49
C PHE A 84 3.30 -1.91 -9.13
N LEU A 85 3.37 -3.15 -9.61
CA LEU A 85 4.47 -3.72 -10.38
C LEU A 85 3.95 -4.23 -11.73
N GLY A 86 4.43 -3.66 -12.83
CA GLY A 86 3.88 -3.88 -14.17
C GLY A 86 4.38 -5.14 -14.88
N SER A 87 5.38 -5.86 -14.35
CA SER A 87 5.95 -7.04 -15.01
C SER A 87 6.61 -8.02 -14.03
N GLU A 88 6.79 -9.26 -14.49
CA GLU A 88 7.55 -10.28 -13.73
C GLU A 88 8.97 -9.81 -13.40
N LYS A 89 9.63 -9.09 -14.33
CA LYS A 89 10.97 -8.54 -14.15
C LYS A 89 11.00 -7.50 -13.03
N GLN A 90 9.96 -6.65 -12.93
CA GLN A 90 9.85 -5.69 -11.82
C GLN A 90 9.71 -6.39 -10.47
N ILE A 91 8.93 -7.47 -10.39
CA ILE A 91 8.82 -8.27 -9.14
C ILE A 91 10.19 -8.82 -8.73
N ASP A 92 10.98 -9.34 -9.69
CA ASP A 92 12.34 -9.84 -9.42
C ASP A 92 13.29 -8.70 -8.97
N ILE A 93 13.22 -7.53 -9.61
CA ILE A 93 13.99 -6.33 -9.23
C ILE A 93 13.64 -5.88 -7.82
N VAL A 94 12.35 -5.81 -7.48
CA VAL A 94 11.88 -5.41 -6.15
C VAL A 94 12.29 -6.43 -5.09
N LYS A 95 12.21 -7.73 -5.39
CA LYS A 95 12.71 -8.79 -4.50
C LYS A 95 14.20 -8.61 -4.20
N LYS A 96 14.98 -8.30 -5.24
CA LYS A 96 16.40 -7.98 -5.09
C LYS A 96 16.62 -6.71 -4.28
N PHE A 97 15.85 -5.64 -4.55
CA PHE A 97 15.89 -4.39 -3.78
C PHE A 97 15.65 -4.65 -2.29
N ILE A 98 14.60 -5.41 -1.97
CA ILE A 98 14.32 -5.79 -0.57
C ILE A 98 15.53 -6.54 0.02
N SER A 99 16.10 -7.50 -0.70
CA SER A 99 17.30 -8.23 -0.23
C SER A 99 18.50 -7.31 0.01
N ASP A 100 18.71 -6.30 -0.85
CA ASP A 100 19.84 -5.38 -0.76
C ASP A 100 19.70 -4.35 0.38
N PHE A 101 18.46 -3.95 0.72
CA PHE A 101 18.20 -2.86 1.67
C PHE A 101 17.48 -3.29 2.96
N LYS A 102 16.96 -4.52 3.05
CA LYS A 102 16.31 -5.01 4.28
C LYS A 102 17.34 -5.16 5.40
N THR A 103 16.92 -4.76 6.59
CA THR A 103 17.65 -4.92 7.85
C THR A 103 16.68 -5.45 8.91
N GLU A 104 17.19 -5.83 10.08
CA GLU A 104 16.34 -6.24 11.22
C GLU A 104 15.45 -5.08 11.75
N LYS A 105 15.79 -3.82 11.42
CA LYS A 105 15.17 -2.62 12.00
C LYS A 105 14.16 -1.95 11.07
N ASN A 106 14.24 -2.19 9.77
CA ASN A 106 13.32 -1.58 8.83
C ASN A 106 12.10 -2.46 8.56
N ILE A 107 11.04 -1.82 8.12
CA ILE A 107 9.76 -2.46 7.80
C ILE A 107 9.67 -2.67 6.29
N VAL A 108 9.19 -3.82 5.85
CA VAL A 108 8.79 -4.07 4.47
C VAL A 108 7.28 -4.16 4.40
N LEU A 109 6.65 -3.18 3.77
CA LEU A 109 5.22 -3.13 3.51
C LEU A 109 4.98 -3.36 2.02
N ILE A 110 4.20 -4.37 1.68
CA ILE A 110 3.84 -4.70 0.30
C ILE A 110 2.34 -4.56 0.13
N ASP A 111 1.94 -3.63 -0.72
CA ASP A 111 0.59 -3.58 -1.27
C ASP A 111 0.57 -4.42 -2.55
N PRO A 112 -0.10 -5.60 -2.55
CA PRO A 112 0.05 -6.57 -3.63
C PRO A 112 -0.87 -6.26 -4.81
N VAL A 113 -0.80 -5.04 -5.34
CA VAL A 113 -1.67 -4.49 -6.39
C VAL A 113 -1.67 -5.38 -7.64
N MET A 114 -2.64 -6.31 -7.74
CA MET A 114 -2.74 -7.26 -8.85
C MET A 114 -4.17 -7.54 -9.31
N ALA A 115 -5.17 -7.22 -8.50
CA ALA A 115 -6.57 -7.56 -8.79
C ALA A 115 -7.55 -6.73 -7.97
N ASP A 116 -8.76 -6.54 -8.47
CA ASP A 116 -9.86 -5.92 -7.73
C ASP A 116 -11.22 -6.43 -8.23
N ASN A 117 -12.26 -6.41 -7.37
CA ASN A 117 -13.63 -6.82 -7.70
C ASN A 117 -13.71 -8.19 -8.41
N GLY A 118 -12.91 -9.17 -7.96
CA GLY A 118 -12.86 -10.53 -8.50
C GLY A 118 -12.12 -10.67 -9.83
N LYS A 119 -11.45 -9.62 -10.32
CA LYS A 119 -10.75 -9.62 -11.60
C LYS A 119 -9.28 -9.26 -11.43
N ILE A 120 -8.42 -10.05 -12.06
CA ILE A 120 -7.00 -9.74 -12.21
C ILE A 120 -6.88 -8.56 -13.18
N TYR A 121 -6.00 -7.59 -12.90
CA TYR A 121 -5.72 -6.47 -13.79
C TYR A 121 -5.17 -6.94 -15.14
N SER A 122 -5.46 -6.21 -16.20
CA SER A 122 -5.04 -6.55 -17.57
C SER A 122 -3.52 -6.66 -17.74
N THR A 123 -2.75 -6.01 -16.89
CA THR A 123 -1.29 -6.07 -16.83
C THR A 123 -0.76 -7.32 -16.12
N TYR A 124 -1.62 -8.08 -15.43
CA TYR A 124 -1.25 -9.27 -14.66
C TYR A 124 -1.67 -10.57 -15.36
N ASN A 125 -0.94 -11.63 -15.06
CA ASN A 125 -1.25 -13.02 -15.45
C ASN A 125 -1.02 -13.95 -14.25
N ALA A 126 -1.38 -15.22 -14.39
CA ALA A 126 -1.25 -16.21 -13.32
C ALA A 126 0.20 -16.33 -12.79
N LYS A 127 1.20 -16.24 -13.66
CA LYS A 127 2.62 -16.32 -13.28
C LYS A 127 3.05 -15.10 -12.47
N MET A 128 2.56 -13.91 -12.80
CA MET A 128 2.80 -12.71 -11.99
C MET A 128 2.14 -12.81 -10.63
N CYS A 129 0.92 -13.37 -10.53
CA CYS A 129 0.27 -13.60 -9.24
C CYS A 129 1.09 -14.56 -8.35
N GLU A 130 1.64 -15.64 -8.91
CA GLU A 130 2.52 -16.55 -8.16
C GLU A 130 3.81 -15.86 -7.71
N LYS A 131 4.43 -15.05 -8.57
CA LYS A 131 5.61 -14.26 -8.18
C LYS A 131 5.28 -13.22 -7.10
N MET A 132 4.12 -12.54 -7.20
CA MET A 132 3.65 -11.61 -6.16
C MET A 132 3.44 -12.34 -4.84
N LYS A 133 2.82 -13.53 -4.84
CA LYS A 133 2.69 -14.38 -3.65
C LYS A 133 4.06 -14.71 -3.05
N ALA A 134 5.05 -15.04 -3.88
CA ALA A 134 6.43 -15.26 -3.40
C ALA A 134 7.10 -13.98 -2.90
N LEU A 135 6.75 -12.81 -3.43
CA LEU A 135 7.25 -11.51 -2.94
C LEU A 135 6.62 -11.17 -1.57
N THR A 136 5.30 -11.37 -1.41
CA THR A 136 4.63 -11.08 -0.13
C THR A 136 5.15 -11.92 1.04
N SER A 137 5.76 -13.09 0.78
CA SER A 137 6.32 -13.94 1.84
C SER A 137 7.51 -13.33 2.61
N VAL A 138 8.15 -12.29 2.08
CA VAL A 138 9.27 -11.60 2.74
C VAL A 138 8.85 -10.29 3.42
N ALA A 139 7.55 -9.97 3.39
CA ALA A 139 7.00 -8.75 3.97
C ALA A 139 6.82 -8.83 5.49
N ASP A 140 6.98 -7.70 6.14
CA ASP A 140 6.55 -7.54 7.53
C ASP A 140 5.03 -7.25 7.58
N VAL A 141 4.50 -6.46 6.64
CA VAL A 141 3.07 -6.16 6.52
C VAL A 141 2.66 -6.21 5.05
N ILE A 142 1.49 -6.79 4.76
CA ILE A 142 0.85 -6.73 3.44
C ILE A 142 -0.58 -6.22 3.56
N THR A 143 -1.07 -5.55 2.50
CA THR A 143 -2.37 -4.86 2.49
C THR A 143 -3.32 -5.32 1.37
N PRO A 144 -3.53 -6.64 1.17
CA PRO A 144 -4.40 -7.10 0.10
C PRO A 144 -5.86 -6.66 0.29
N ASN A 145 -6.53 -6.29 -0.81
CA ASN A 145 -7.99 -6.25 -0.84
C ASN A 145 -8.56 -7.68 -0.80
N VAL A 146 -9.89 -7.83 -0.75
CA VAL A 146 -10.54 -9.17 -0.66
C VAL A 146 -10.19 -10.06 -1.86
N THR A 147 -10.13 -9.50 -3.06
CA THR A 147 -9.78 -10.26 -4.28
C THR A 147 -8.34 -10.77 -4.21
N GLU A 148 -7.42 -9.91 -3.85
CA GLU A 148 -6.00 -10.25 -3.68
C GLU A 148 -5.78 -11.24 -2.56
N ALA A 149 -6.49 -11.08 -1.44
CA ALA A 149 -6.45 -12.03 -0.33
C ALA A 149 -6.96 -13.42 -0.75
N CYS A 150 -7.98 -13.48 -1.62
CA CYS A 150 -8.42 -14.75 -2.22
C CYS A 150 -7.32 -15.39 -3.06
N ILE A 151 -6.64 -14.63 -3.92
CA ILE A 151 -5.54 -15.13 -4.76
C ILE A 151 -4.38 -15.62 -3.88
N LEU A 152 -3.94 -14.82 -2.90
CA LEU A 152 -2.81 -15.14 -2.03
C LEU A 152 -3.09 -16.38 -1.14
N SER A 153 -4.32 -16.52 -0.64
CA SER A 153 -4.73 -17.64 0.22
C SER A 153 -5.16 -18.89 -0.55
N GLY A 154 -5.34 -18.81 -1.89
CA GLY A 154 -5.92 -19.86 -2.70
C GLY A 154 -7.40 -20.14 -2.37
N THR A 155 -8.14 -19.11 -1.97
CA THR A 155 -9.58 -19.19 -1.65
C THR A 155 -10.39 -18.63 -2.83
N GLU A 156 -11.55 -19.24 -3.11
CA GLU A 156 -12.45 -18.77 -4.16
C GLU A 156 -13.04 -17.39 -3.80
N TYR A 157 -13.00 -16.44 -4.74
CA TYR A 157 -13.65 -15.14 -4.57
C TYR A 157 -15.18 -15.27 -4.72
N LYS A 158 -15.91 -14.77 -3.72
CA LYS A 158 -17.39 -14.77 -3.67
C LYS A 158 -17.99 -13.38 -3.42
N GLY A 159 -17.24 -12.33 -3.73
CA GLY A 159 -17.61 -10.93 -3.49
C GLY A 159 -16.88 -10.33 -2.28
N GLU A 160 -17.07 -9.03 -2.10
CA GLU A 160 -16.41 -8.25 -1.03
C GLU A 160 -17.06 -8.47 0.36
N ASN A 161 -18.27 -9.08 0.40
CA ASN A 161 -18.96 -9.38 1.65
C ASN A 161 -18.56 -10.75 2.16
N ILE A 162 -17.44 -10.83 2.85
CA ILE A 162 -16.95 -12.04 3.48
C ILE A 162 -17.15 -11.98 5.01
N SER A 163 -17.40 -13.12 5.64
CA SER A 163 -17.48 -13.18 7.11
C SER A 163 -16.09 -12.97 7.75
N LEU A 164 -16.06 -12.43 8.96
CA LEU A 164 -14.80 -12.29 9.72
C LEU A 164 -14.10 -13.65 9.89
N LYS A 165 -14.86 -14.74 10.04
CA LYS A 165 -14.31 -16.11 10.07
C LYS A 165 -13.59 -16.49 8.77
N ASN A 166 -14.13 -16.10 7.62
CA ASN A 166 -13.45 -16.33 6.33
C ASN A 166 -12.21 -15.45 6.21
N ALA A 167 -12.26 -14.20 6.66
CA ALA A 167 -11.11 -13.30 6.70
C ALA A 167 -9.99 -13.89 7.59
N GLU A 168 -10.34 -14.45 8.75
CA GLU A 168 -9.39 -15.14 9.63
C GLU A 168 -8.73 -16.35 8.96
N ILE A 169 -9.52 -17.21 8.28
CA ILE A 169 -8.99 -18.36 7.53
C ILE A 169 -8.04 -17.90 6.42
N MET A 170 -8.41 -16.86 5.67
CA MET A 170 -7.58 -16.32 4.59
C MET A 170 -6.30 -15.69 5.17
N GLY A 171 -6.44 -14.86 6.19
CA GLY A 171 -5.33 -14.23 6.89
C GLY A 171 -4.32 -15.23 7.43
N GLY A 172 -4.81 -16.27 8.13
CA GLY A 172 -3.96 -17.34 8.66
C GLY A 172 -3.20 -18.10 7.57
N LYS A 173 -3.84 -18.40 6.43
CA LYS A 173 -3.15 -19.00 5.28
C LYS A 173 -2.06 -18.10 4.73
N ILE A 174 -2.32 -16.80 4.58
CA ILE A 174 -1.37 -15.85 4.04
C ILE A 174 -0.16 -15.70 5.00
N VAL A 175 -0.41 -15.56 6.30
CA VAL A 175 0.66 -15.50 7.31
C VAL A 175 1.48 -16.79 7.31
N SER A 176 0.85 -17.96 7.17
CA SER A 176 1.56 -19.25 7.08
C SER A 176 2.48 -19.35 5.85
N HIS A 177 2.30 -18.53 4.83
CA HIS A 177 3.18 -18.44 3.66
C HIS A 177 4.38 -17.49 3.84
N GLY A 178 4.50 -16.81 5.01
CA GLY A 178 5.70 -16.06 5.38
C GLY A 178 5.50 -14.58 5.73
N ALA A 179 4.41 -13.94 5.33
CA ALA A 179 4.11 -12.56 5.76
C ALA A 179 3.91 -12.53 7.29
N LYS A 180 4.47 -11.53 8.00
CA LYS A 180 4.33 -11.46 9.46
C LYS A 180 2.97 -10.91 9.88
N CYS A 181 2.39 -10.03 9.08
CA CYS A 181 1.08 -9.43 9.30
C CYS A 181 0.38 -9.23 7.96
N VAL A 182 -0.91 -9.55 7.91
CA VAL A 182 -1.79 -9.22 6.79
C VAL A 182 -2.91 -8.31 7.27
N VAL A 183 -3.18 -7.26 6.51
CA VAL A 183 -4.34 -6.38 6.69
C VAL A 183 -5.23 -6.55 5.47
N ILE A 184 -6.26 -7.38 5.56
CA ILE A 184 -7.24 -7.54 4.46
C ILE A 184 -8.14 -6.33 4.47
N THR A 185 -8.04 -5.50 3.42
CA THR A 185 -8.76 -4.22 3.32
C THR A 185 -10.08 -4.37 2.59
N GLY A 186 -11.01 -3.47 2.88
CA GLY A 186 -12.21 -3.29 2.06
C GLY A 186 -13.32 -4.32 2.25
N ILE A 187 -13.28 -5.16 3.29
CA ILE A 187 -14.35 -6.14 3.56
C ILE A 187 -15.66 -5.40 3.81
N ARG A 188 -16.68 -5.69 3.01
CA ARG A 188 -18.01 -5.09 3.15
C ARG A 188 -18.85 -5.82 4.20
N GLU A 189 -19.33 -5.08 5.19
CA GLU A 189 -20.24 -5.59 6.21
C GLU A 189 -21.40 -4.61 6.44
N ASN A 190 -22.51 -4.82 5.76
CA ASN A 190 -23.67 -3.91 5.77
C ASN A 190 -23.28 -2.47 5.37
N GLU A 191 -23.46 -1.51 6.27
CA GLU A 191 -23.10 -0.09 6.08
C GLU A 191 -21.64 0.22 6.52
N ASN A 192 -20.83 -0.81 6.75
CA ASN A 192 -19.46 -0.64 7.21
C ASN A 192 -18.45 -1.25 6.24
N VAL A 193 -17.22 -0.77 6.35
CA VAL A 193 -16.02 -1.41 5.80
C VAL A 193 -15.18 -1.89 6.97
N VAL A 194 -14.70 -3.11 6.88
CA VAL A 194 -13.80 -3.73 7.84
C VAL A 194 -12.43 -3.91 7.21
N ASN A 195 -11.40 -3.46 7.91
CA ASN A 195 -10.01 -3.78 7.64
C ASN A 195 -9.57 -4.81 8.67
N PHE A 196 -9.35 -6.05 8.22
CA PHE A 196 -9.10 -7.21 9.07
C PHE A 196 -7.59 -7.46 9.20
N ILE A 197 -7.10 -7.52 10.43
CA ILE A 197 -5.68 -7.71 10.75
C ILE A 197 -5.49 -9.14 11.22
N CYS A 198 -4.47 -9.82 10.70
CA CYS A 198 -4.08 -11.15 11.15
C CYS A 198 -2.55 -11.27 11.22
N THR A 199 -2.07 -11.80 12.33
CA THR A 199 -0.65 -12.13 12.60
C THR A 199 -0.59 -13.60 13.04
N ASN A 200 0.61 -14.09 13.39
CA ASN A 200 0.73 -15.41 14.00
C ASN A 200 0.11 -15.49 15.40
N ASP A 201 0.01 -14.35 16.10
CA ASP A 201 -0.35 -14.32 17.53
C ASP A 201 -1.82 -13.93 17.75
N PHE A 202 -2.39 -13.10 16.88
CA PHE A 202 -3.76 -12.62 17.02
C PHE A 202 -4.37 -12.24 15.67
N CYS A 203 -5.71 -12.21 15.65
CA CYS A 203 -6.50 -11.54 14.61
C CYS A 203 -7.44 -10.52 15.27
N ASP A 204 -7.62 -9.36 14.62
CA ASP A 204 -8.50 -8.28 15.07
C ASP A 204 -8.97 -7.46 13.86
N PHE A 205 -9.77 -6.46 14.04
CA PHE A 205 -10.26 -5.64 12.93
C PHE A 205 -10.54 -4.20 13.35
N VAL A 206 -10.49 -3.31 12.37
CA VAL A 206 -10.96 -1.93 12.46
C VAL A 206 -12.18 -1.78 11.55
N LYS A 207 -13.25 -1.19 12.09
CA LYS A 207 -14.50 -0.94 11.37
C LYS A 207 -14.73 0.55 11.23
N ILE A 208 -15.04 0.98 10.00
CA ILE A 208 -15.41 2.34 9.63
C ILE A 208 -16.72 2.34 8.85
N LYS A 209 -17.37 3.50 8.68
CA LYS A 209 -18.57 3.59 7.85
C LYS A 209 -18.22 3.46 6.38
N ALA A 210 -18.99 2.63 5.67
CA ALA A 210 -18.89 2.53 4.23
C ALA A 210 -19.45 3.80 3.57
N ALA A 211 -18.68 4.37 2.65
CA ALA A 211 -19.27 5.29 1.70
C ALA A 211 -19.94 4.49 0.56
N PRO A 212 -21.08 4.96 0.04
CA PRO A 212 -21.80 4.26 -1.03
C PRO A 212 -21.14 4.42 -2.42
N VAL A 213 -19.93 4.97 -2.47
CA VAL A 213 -19.17 5.26 -3.69
C VAL A 213 -17.77 4.69 -3.52
N TYR A 214 -17.31 3.94 -4.51
CA TYR A 214 -15.92 3.53 -4.66
C TYR A 214 -15.11 4.66 -5.28
N TYR A 215 -13.90 4.92 -4.80
CA TYR A 215 -12.95 5.85 -5.39
C TYR A 215 -11.63 5.14 -5.66
N SER A 216 -11.07 5.39 -6.84
CA SER A 216 -9.69 4.98 -7.15
C SER A 216 -8.69 5.55 -6.13
N GLY A 217 -7.59 4.86 -5.88
CA GLY A 217 -6.52 5.31 -5.00
C GLY A 217 -6.79 5.23 -3.49
N THR A 218 -7.96 4.72 -3.06
CA THR A 218 -8.23 4.51 -1.61
C THR A 218 -7.24 3.53 -0.98
N GLY A 219 -6.82 2.49 -1.72
CA GLY A 219 -5.77 1.56 -1.32
C GLY A 219 -4.43 2.26 -1.12
N ASP A 220 -4.02 3.09 -2.10
CA ASP A 220 -2.77 3.87 -2.02
C ASP A 220 -2.76 4.83 -0.83
N VAL A 221 -3.89 5.53 -0.57
CA VAL A 221 -4.02 6.40 0.60
C VAL A 221 -3.89 5.58 1.88
N PHE A 222 -4.59 4.45 1.98
CA PHE A 222 -4.55 3.57 3.15
C PHE A 222 -3.12 3.06 3.39
N ALA A 223 -2.48 2.45 2.38
CA ALA A 223 -1.14 1.87 2.49
C ALA A 223 -0.07 2.93 2.78
N SER A 224 -0.20 4.15 2.21
CA SER A 224 0.72 5.26 2.46
C SER A 224 0.65 5.77 3.89
N VAL A 225 -0.57 5.94 4.45
CA VAL A 225 -0.76 6.33 5.86
C VAL A 225 -0.29 5.22 6.79
N LEU A 226 -0.59 3.95 6.48
CA LEU A 226 -0.12 2.79 7.23
C LEU A 226 1.41 2.71 7.27
N CYS A 227 2.04 2.86 6.11
CA CYS A 227 3.49 2.92 5.96
C CYS A 227 4.10 4.01 6.85
N GLY A 228 3.57 5.23 6.77
CA GLY A 228 4.02 6.35 7.58
C GLY A 228 3.84 6.08 9.08
N ALA A 229 2.66 5.63 9.51
CA ALA A 229 2.33 5.36 10.90
C ALA A 229 3.25 4.29 11.51
N LEU A 230 3.49 3.18 10.80
CA LEU A 230 4.42 2.15 11.24
C LEU A 230 5.86 2.69 11.30
N THR A 231 6.27 3.49 10.32
CA THR A 231 7.63 4.06 10.26
C THR A 231 7.91 5.02 11.42
N ILE A 232 6.91 5.81 11.87
CA ILE A 232 7.06 6.66 13.07
C ILE A 232 6.95 5.88 14.38
N GLY A 233 6.63 4.57 14.35
CA GLY A 233 6.64 3.66 15.50
C GLY A 233 5.28 3.40 16.14
N LYS A 234 4.17 3.63 15.42
CA LYS A 234 2.84 3.18 15.89
C LYS A 234 2.75 1.66 15.81
N ASP A 235 2.05 1.03 16.74
CA ASP A 235 1.68 -0.38 16.64
C ASP A 235 0.69 -0.62 15.49
N ILE A 236 0.54 -1.88 15.07
CA ILE A 236 -0.26 -2.23 13.89
C ILE A 236 -1.74 -1.83 14.04
N MET A 237 -2.34 -2.02 15.23
CA MET A 237 -3.74 -1.68 15.45
C MET A 237 -3.98 -0.18 15.35
N SER A 238 -3.11 0.62 16.00
CA SER A 238 -3.13 2.08 15.93
C SER A 238 -2.89 2.57 14.49
N ALA A 239 -1.93 1.97 13.76
CA ALA A 239 -1.62 2.34 12.39
C ALA A 239 -2.79 2.05 11.44
N VAL A 240 -3.41 0.87 11.53
CA VAL A 240 -4.61 0.52 10.74
C VAL A 240 -5.79 1.44 11.08
N LYS A 241 -5.99 1.77 12.37
CA LYS A 241 -7.05 2.70 12.78
C LYS A 241 -6.85 4.09 12.18
N ILE A 242 -5.65 4.65 12.26
CA ILE A 242 -5.31 5.96 11.68
C ILE A 242 -5.56 5.95 10.17
N SER A 243 -5.09 4.90 9.48
CA SER A 243 -5.27 4.76 8.03
C SER A 243 -6.74 4.67 7.63
N SER A 244 -7.52 3.87 8.36
CA SER A 244 -8.95 3.68 8.14
C SER A 244 -9.73 4.98 8.32
N ASP A 245 -9.50 5.69 9.42
CA ASP A 245 -10.18 6.97 9.73
C ASP A 245 -9.81 8.05 8.71
N PHE A 246 -8.55 8.08 8.26
CA PHE A 246 -8.10 9.03 7.25
C PHE A 246 -8.78 8.77 5.90
N VAL A 247 -8.83 7.52 5.46
CA VAL A 247 -9.52 7.13 4.22
C VAL A 247 -11.02 7.45 4.30
N GLU A 248 -11.70 7.10 5.39
CA GLU A 248 -13.12 7.43 5.59
C GLU A 248 -13.38 8.92 5.42
N LYS A 249 -12.57 9.75 6.08
CA LYS A 249 -12.65 11.21 6.03
C LYS A 249 -12.46 11.73 4.60
N CYS A 250 -11.47 11.21 3.87
CA CYS A 250 -11.18 11.60 2.49
C CYS A 250 -12.32 11.21 1.53
N VAL A 251 -12.87 9.99 1.68
CA VAL A 251 -13.98 9.51 0.83
C VAL A 251 -15.25 10.31 1.08
N LEU A 252 -15.61 10.60 2.33
CA LEU A 252 -16.78 11.43 2.66
C LEU A 252 -16.64 12.84 2.10
N TYR A 253 -15.43 13.42 2.16
CA TYR A 253 -15.14 14.72 1.56
C TYR A 253 -15.26 14.69 0.03
N SER A 254 -14.67 13.68 -0.61
CA SER A 254 -14.71 13.52 -2.07
C SER A 254 -16.16 13.46 -2.59
N LYS A 255 -16.98 12.66 -1.91
CA LYS A 255 -18.42 12.59 -2.21
C LYS A 255 -19.11 13.95 -2.06
N LYS A 256 -18.84 14.66 -0.96
CA LYS A 256 -19.42 16.00 -0.69
C LYS A 256 -19.02 17.02 -1.76
N CYS A 257 -17.79 16.94 -2.27
CA CYS A 257 -17.26 17.86 -3.27
C CYS A 257 -17.59 17.45 -4.70
N GLY A 258 -18.24 16.29 -4.93
CA GLY A 258 -18.56 15.81 -6.28
C GLY A 258 -17.33 15.42 -7.09
N ILE A 259 -16.25 14.98 -6.45
CA ILE A 259 -15.06 14.46 -7.15
C ILE A 259 -15.47 13.18 -7.89
N TYR A 260 -15.06 13.05 -9.15
CA TYR A 260 -15.35 11.84 -9.91
C TYR A 260 -14.52 10.63 -9.40
N PRO A 261 -15.12 9.44 -9.32
CA PRO A 261 -14.45 8.24 -8.79
C PRO A 261 -13.09 7.91 -9.42
N ASN A 262 -12.97 8.09 -10.74
CA ASN A 262 -11.73 7.83 -11.50
C ASN A 262 -10.66 8.92 -11.34
N GLU A 263 -10.99 10.10 -10.79
CA GLU A 263 -10.01 11.11 -10.41
C GLU A 263 -9.28 10.77 -9.10
N GLY A 264 -9.76 9.75 -8.40
CA GLY A 264 -9.22 9.32 -7.12
C GLY A 264 -9.73 10.12 -5.93
N VAL A 265 -9.50 9.57 -4.73
CA VAL A 265 -10.00 10.14 -3.48
C VAL A 265 -9.25 11.42 -3.10
N GLY A 266 -9.99 12.51 -2.82
CA GLY A 266 -9.43 13.81 -2.44
C GLY A 266 -8.91 13.80 -1.00
N PHE A 267 -7.60 13.79 -0.82
CA PHE A 267 -6.92 13.70 0.48
C PHE A 267 -6.17 14.98 0.85
N GLU A 268 -5.87 15.85 -0.09
CA GLU A 268 -4.96 16.99 0.06
C GLU A 268 -5.35 17.92 1.20
N LYS A 269 -6.67 18.11 1.37
CA LYS A 269 -7.21 18.98 2.43
C LYS A 269 -6.85 18.50 3.84
N PHE A 270 -6.61 17.21 4.01
CA PHE A 270 -6.43 16.57 5.31
C PHE A 270 -4.98 16.21 5.64
N LEU A 271 -4.03 16.57 4.79
CA LEU A 271 -2.60 16.30 5.03
C LEU A 271 -2.12 16.86 6.37
N CYS A 272 -2.64 18.02 6.80
CA CYS A 272 -2.28 18.62 8.08
C CYS A 272 -2.69 17.76 9.29
N ASP A 273 -3.71 16.90 9.15
CA ASP A 273 -4.12 16.00 10.25
C ASP A 273 -3.04 14.94 10.53
N LEU A 274 -2.26 14.59 9.50
CA LEU A 274 -1.16 13.63 9.61
C LEU A 274 0.09 14.26 10.23
N CYS A 275 0.28 15.59 10.10
CA CYS A 275 1.42 16.30 10.69
C CYS A 275 1.42 16.19 12.23
N GLY A 276 0.26 16.15 12.86
CA GLY A 276 0.12 16.03 14.31
C GLY A 276 0.55 14.68 14.89
N LEU A 277 0.70 13.64 14.07
CA LEU A 277 1.09 12.31 14.52
C LEU A 277 2.57 12.21 14.91
N VAL A 278 3.40 13.12 14.40
CA VAL A 278 4.86 13.16 14.63
C VAL A 278 5.22 13.86 15.95
N ASN A 279 4.39 14.81 16.41
CA ASN A 279 4.72 15.73 17.50
C ASN A 279 4.55 15.20 18.94
N THR A 280 4.37 13.90 19.13
CA THR A 280 4.12 13.39 20.50
C THR A 280 5.38 12.94 21.27
N ASN A 281 6.57 12.94 20.67
CA ASN A 281 7.77 12.41 21.33
C ASN A 281 9.08 13.25 21.18
N GLU A 282 9.08 14.39 20.51
CA GLU A 282 10.21 15.31 20.58
C GLU A 282 9.96 16.34 21.72
N LYS A 283 10.31 15.95 22.94
CA LYS A 283 10.68 16.93 23.96
C LYS A 283 12.07 17.42 23.60
N GLU A 284 12.18 18.75 23.40
CA GLU A 284 13.38 19.54 23.27
C GLU A 284 14.49 19.15 24.26
#